data_87431982c05a67401b5eb88f3da39676
#
_entry.id   87431982c05a67401b5eb88f3da39676
#
_cell.length_a   1.000
_cell.length_b   1.000
_cell.length_c   1.000
_cell.angle_alpha   90.00
_cell.angle_beta   90.00
_cell.angle_gamma   90.00
#
_symmetry.space_group_name_H-M   'P 1'
#
loop_
_entity.id
_entity.type
_entity.pdbx_description
1 polymer ?
#
loop_
_entity_poly.entity_id
_entity_poly.type
_entity_poly.pdbx_seq_one_letter_code
_entity_poly.pdbx_strand_id
1 'polypeptide(L)'
;MYGYEWTEQNGIYRLSVNSKIEKEIRPVFKEELDYFGFNEHWTYPETDAPLLWAEGIRRYVLNGTCVAEAIGGGFYTKPTIKYYSEGLKLKPIDIDALWKENERLMLGLEKTSMDRIRTTYDTYKSQGMAFAVAFSGGKDSLVLLDLVSRTLSPNEFSVVFSNTGMELSTTIRSVEKAKEHWPSLKF
;
A
#
# COMPACT_ATOMS: atom_id res chain seq x y z
N MET A 1 -5.48 -17.45 -2.95
CA MET A 1 -5.48 -15.96 -3.01
C MET A 1 -4.82 -15.46 -1.74
N TYR A 2 -3.97 -14.45 -1.83
CA TYR A 2 -3.40 -13.80 -0.65
C TYR A 2 -4.41 -12.82 -0.06
N GLY A 3 -4.46 -12.73 1.25
CA GLY A 3 -5.29 -11.77 1.97
C GLY A 3 -4.85 -11.65 3.41
N TYR A 4 -5.38 -10.67 4.12
CA TYR A 4 -5.08 -10.46 5.54
C TYR A 4 -6.17 -11.04 6.42
N GLU A 5 -5.78 -11.70 7.49
CA GLU A 5 -6.66 -12.23 8.52
C GLU A 5 -6.30 -11.59 9.85
N TRP A 6 -7.31 -11.16 10.61
CA TRP A 6 -7.13 -10.67 11.97
C TRP A 6 -6.70 -11.81 12.91
N THR A 7 -5.69 -11.53 13.76
CA THR A 7 -5.24 -12.47 14.78
C THR A 7 -5.49 -11.91 16.16
N GLU A 8 -6.34 -12.58 16.95
CA GLU A 8 -6.63 -12.13 18.33
C GLU A 8 -5.41 -12.17 19.22
N GLN A 9 -4.52 -13.15 19.02
CA GLN A 9 -3.34 -13.36 19.86
C GLN A 9 -2.36 -12.18 19.84
N ASN A 10 -2.18 -11.55 18.67
CA ASN A 10 -1.20 -10.47 18.50
C ASN A 10 -1.85 -9.10 18.24
N GLY A 11 -3.17 -9.05 18.08
CA GLY A 11 -3.89 -7.80 17.80
C GLY A 11 -3.53 -7.13 16.49
N ILE A 12 -3.10 -7.91 15.49
CA ILE A 12 -2.67 -7.42 14.17
C ILE A 12 -3.23 -8.28 13.03
N TYR A 13 -3.16 -7.77 11.81
CA TYR A 13 -3.49 -8.54 10.62
C TYR A 13 -2.30 -9.38 10.17
N ARG A 14 -2.53 -10.66 9.95
CA ARG A 14 -1.58 -11.60 9.39
C ARG A 14 -1.89 -11.86 7.92
N LEU A 15 -0.88 -11.78 7.07
CA LEU A 15 -0.99 -12.16 5.67
C LEU A 15 -1.14 -13.68 5.55
N SER A 16 -2.20 -14.13 4.89
CA SER A 16 -2.53 -15.54 4.67
C SER A 16 -2.63 -15.88 3.20
N VAL A 17 -2.15 -17.08 2.82
CA VAL A 17 -2.22 -17.59 1.43
C VAL A 17 -3.63 -18.06 1.07
N ASN A 18 -4.42 -18.43 2.06
CA ASN A 18 -5.76 -18.99 1.88
C ASN A 18 -6.84 -18.13 2.54
N SER A 19 -6.61 -16.81 2.58
CA SER A 19 -7.58 -15.92 3.20
C SER A 19 -8.97 -16.09 2.59
N LYS A 20 -9.96 -16.21 3.47
CA LYS A 20 -11.39 -16.19 3.12
C LYS A 20 -11.93 -14.77 3.02
N ILE A 21 -11.11 -13.75 3.32
CA ILE A 21 -11.50 -12.35 3.22
C ILE A 21 -11.55 -11.98 1.74
N GLU A 22 -12.73 -11.81 1.22
CA GLU A 22 -12.98 -11.42 -0.17
C GLU A 22 -12.65 -9.94 -0.44
N LYS A 23 -12.48 -9.15 0.63
CA LYS A 23 -12.23 -7.71 0.54
C LYS A 23 -10.79 -7.38 0.91
N GLU A 24 -10.19 -6.51 0.13
CA GLU A 24 -8.86 -5.99 0.40
C GLU A 24 -8.85 -5.21 1.72
N ILE A 25 -7.89 -5.51 2.58
CA ILE A 25 -7.62 -4.75 3.80
C ILE A 25 -6.63 -3.64 3.46
N ARG A 26 -6.95 -2.41 3.85
CA ARG A 26 -6.06 -1.27 3.69
C ARG A 26 -5.89 -0.49 5.01
N PRO A 27 -4.72 0.15 5.22
CA PRO A 27 -4.54 1.05 6.36
C PRO A 27 -5.37 2.33 6.19
N VAL A 28 -5.81 2.88 7.31
CA VAL A 28 -6.53 4.16 7.39
C VAL A 28 -5.70 5.12 8.23
N PHE A 29 -5.42 6.28 7.65
CA PHE A 29 -4.61 7.34 8.24
C PHE A 29 -5.49 8.48 8.77
N LYS A 30 -4.88 9.33 9.57
CA LYS A 30 -5.54 10.47 10.21
C LYS A 30 -6.28 11.36 9.21
N GLU A 31 -5.66 11.66 8.07
CA GLU A 31 -6.23 12.56 7.06
C GLU A 31 -7.59 12.05 6.53
N GLU A 32 -7.74 10.75 6.37
CA GLU A 32 -9.03 10.16 5.95
C GLU A 32 -10.06 10.29 7.07
N LEU A 33 -9.66 10.06 8.32
CA LEU A 33 -10.54 10.18 9.47
C LEU A 33 -11.02 11.62 9.64
N ASP A 34 -10.12 12.60 9.53
CA ASP A 34 -10.46 14.03 9.61
C ASP A 34 -11.38 14.45 8.45
N TYR A 35 -11.09 13.97 7.24
CA TYR A 35 -11.90 14.29 6.06
C TYR A 35 -13.37 13.84 6.20
N PHE A 36 -13.59 12.73 6.87
CA PHE A 36 -14.93 12.17 7.11
C PHE A 36 -15.55 12.58 8.47
N GLY A 37 -14.87 13.40 9.29
CA GLY A 37 -15.41 13.92 10.54
C GLY A 37 -15.37 12.92 11.69
N PHE A 38 -14.51 11.90 11.65
CA PHE A 38 -14.37 10.94 12.75
C PHE A 38 -13.87 11.59 14.05
N ASN A 39 -13.15 12.70 13.97
CA ASN A 39 -12.68 13.47 15.11
C ASN A 39 -13.79 14.08 15.99
N GLU A 40 -15.01 14.15 15.49
CA GLU A 40 -16.19 14.54 16.27
C GLU A 40 -16.71 13.41 17.17
N HIS A 41 -16.39 12.15 16.85
CA HIS A 41 -16.87 10.95 17.51
C HIS A 41 -15.76 10.17 18.23
N TRP A 42 -14.52 10.23 17.73
CA TRP A 42 -13.38 9.48 18.24
C TRP A 42 -12.20 10.40 18.53
N THR A 43 -11.31 9.93 19.40
CA THR A 43 -10.04 10.63 19.68
C THR A 43 -8.86 9.83 19.17
N TYR A 44 -7.89 10.51 18.56
CA TYR A 44 -6.67 9.92 18.06
C TYR A 44 -5.53 10.94 18.01
N PRO A 45 -4.26 10.49 18.09
CA PRO A 45 -3.10 11.38 18.10
C PRO A 45 -2.76 11.90 16.71
N GLU A 46 -1.96 12.97 16.66
CA GLU A 46 -1.20 13.35 15.48
C GLU A 46 -0.15 12.26 15.19
N THR A 47 -0.18 11.67 13.99
CA THR A 47 0.73 10.60 13.60
C THR A 47 0.69 10.34 12.10
N ASP A 48 1.83 9.95 11.53
CA ASP A 48 1.95 9.45 10.16
C ASP A 48 1.68 7.94 10.08
N ALA A 49 1.53 7.25 11.23
CA ALA A 49 1.18 5.83 11.26
C ALA A 49 -0.33 5.61 11.08
N PRO A 50 -0.74 4.47 10.50
CA PRO A 50 -2.15 4.11 10.42
C PRO A 50 -2.78 4.00 11.81
N LEU A 51 -4.07 4.33 11.91
CA LEU A 51 -4.83 4.29 13.16
C LEU A 51 -5.82 3.13 13.24
N LEU A 52 -6.30 2.67 12.09
CA LEU A 52 -7.14 1.48 11.98
C LEU A 52 -7.09 0.93 10.53
N TRP A 53 -7.91 -0.07 10.27
CA TRP A 53 -8.00 -0.72 8.97
C TRP A 53 -9.34 -0.45 8.30
N ALA A 54 -9.39 -0.58 6.98
CA ALA A 54 -10.64 -0.66 6.25
C ALA A 54 -10.69 -1.94 5.40
N GLU A 55 -11.82 -2.64 5.45
CA GLU A 55 -12.15 -3.73 4.54
C GLU A 55 -12.81 -3.13 3.28
N GLY A 56 -12.11 -3.25 2.16
CA GLY A 56 -12.49 -2.55 0.94
C GLY A 56 -12.43 -1.03 1.15
N ILE A 57 -13.38 -0.30 0.54
CA ILE A 57 -13.35 1.16 0.55
C ILE A 57 -14.11 1.75 1.75
N ARG A 58 -15.06 1.00 2.34
CA ARG A 58 -16.13 1.60 3.13
C ARG A 58 -16.32 1.09 4.54
N ARG A 59 -15.72 -0.04 4.92
CA ARG A 59 -15.91 -0.64 6.25
C ARG A 59 -14.67 -0.42 7.09
N TYR A 60 -14.78 0.38 8.14
CA TYR A 60 -13.70 0.68 9.08
C TYR A 60 -13.67 -0.37 10.19
N VAL A 61 -12.51 -0.96 10.41
CA VAL A 61 -12.33 -2.13 11.27
C VAL A 61 -11.25 -1.84 12.31
N LEU A 62 -11.58 -2.05 13.56
CA LEU A 62 -10.65 -2.00 14.69
C LEU A 62 -10.68 -3.35 15.39
N ASN A 63 -9.50 -3.95 15.59
CA ASN A 63 -9.36 -5.26 16.24
C ASN A 63 -10.30 -6.35 15.66
N GLY A 64 -10.37 -6.41 14.33
CA GLY A 64 -11.22 -7.39 13.64
C GLY A 64 -12.71 -7.09 13.65
N THR A 65 -13.13 -6.03 14.35
CA THR A 65 -14.56 -5.66 14.47
C THR A 65 -14.86 -4.40 13.63
N CYS A 66 -15.94 -4.44 12.85
CA CYS A 66 -16.41 -3.27 12.11
C CYS A 66 -16.95 -2.22 13.10
N VAL A 67 -16.31 -1.05 13.14
CA VAL A 67 -16.63 0.05 14.07
C VAL A 67 -17.36 1.21 13.41
N ALA A 68 -17.25 1.32 12.09
CA ALA A 68 -18.00 2.29 11.29
C ALA A 68 -18.11 1.84 9.82
N GLU A 69 -19.05 2.41 9.10
CA GLU A 69 -19.24 2.15 7.67
C GLU A 69 -19.65 3.43 6.94
N ALA A 70 -19.04 3.70 5.78
CA ALA A 70 -19.43 4.78 4.90
C ALA A 70 -20.56 4.33 3.97
N ILE A 71 -21.73 4.97 4.09
CA ILE A 71 -22.95 4.62 3.36
C ILE A 71 -23.28 5.71 2.33
N GLY A 72 -23.68 5.29 1.14
CA GLY A 72 -24.02 6.23 0.06
C GLY A 72 -22.79 6.93 -0.50
N GLY A 73 -22.93 8.20 -0.83
CA GLY A 73 -21.90 8.97 -1.52
C GLY A 73 -21.89 8.73 -3.03
N GLY A 74 -21.35 9.66 -3.78
CA GLY A 74 -21.24 9.62 -5.23
C GLY A 74 -20.19 10.63 -5.69
N PHE A 75 -20.16 10.89 -7.00
CA PHE A 75 -19.11 11.73 -7.60
C PHE A 75 -19.06 13.15 -7.00
N TYR A 76 -20.21 13.66 -6.52
CA TYR A 76 -20.35 15.02 -5.98
C TYR A 76 -20.88 15.07 -4.54
N THR A 77 -21.05 13.93 -3.88
CA THR A 77 -21.61 13.86 -2.52
C THR A 77 -20.75 13.02 -1.61
N LYS A 78 -20.46 13.53 -0.40
CA LYS A 78 -19.77 12.74 0.61
C LYS A 78 -20.67 11.58 1.09
N PRO A 79 -20.12 10.41 1.43
CA PRO A 79 -20.87 9.37 2.11
C PRO A 79 -21.26 9.84 3.52
N THR A 80 -22.30 9.24 4.07
CA THR A 80 -22.65 9.36 5.48
C THR A 80 -21.93 8.27 6.25
N ILE A 81 -21.32 8.61 7.38
CA ILE A 81 -20.67 7.61 8.24
C ILE A 81 -21.70 7.08 9.24
N LYS A 82 -21.90 5.78 9.23
CA LYS A 82 -22.65 5.06 10.24
C LYS A 82 -21.67 4.49 11.28
N TYR A 83 -21.78 4.96 12.52
CA TYR A 83 -20.96 4.49 13.64
C TYR A 83 -21.64 3.28 14.29
N TYR A 84 -20.83 2.25 14.58
CA TYR A 84 -21.21 1.07 15.36
C TYR A 84 -20.57 1.13 16.74
N SER A 85 -19.56 2.00 16.93
CA SER A 85 -18.88 2.24 18.20
C SER A 85 -18.64 3.74 18.36
N GLU A 86 -18.94 4.29 19.52
CA GLU A 86 -18.73 5.70 19.85
C GLU A 86 -17.60 5.85 20.87
N GLY A 87 -17.01 7.04 20.91
CA GLY A 87 -16.00 7.41 21.92
C GLY A 87 -14.70 6.61 21.86
N LEU A 88 -14.36 6.03 20.70
CA LEU A 88 -13.13 5.26 20.55
C LEU A 88 -11.89 6.13 20.75
N LYS A 89 -10.89 5.56 21.42
CA LYS A 89 -9.55 6.14 21.56
C LYS A 89 -8.59 5.31 20.70
N LEU A 90 -8.33 5.78 19.48
CA LEU A 90 -7.45 5.09 18.58
C LEU A 90 -5.98 5.32 18.98
N LYS A 91 -5.16 4.32 18.69
CA LYS A 91 -3.70 4.37 18.86
C LYS A 91 -3.04 4.04 17.52
N PRO A 92 -1.84 4.57 17.26
CA PRO A 92 -1.07 4.17 16.10
C PRO A 92 -0.87 2.66 16.05
N ILE A 93 -1.02 2.09 14.87
CA ILE A 93 -0.71 0.68 14.62
C ILE A 93 0.80 0.51 14.71
N ASP A 94 1.25 -0.49 15.45
CA ASP A 94 2.66 -0.86 15.56
C ASP A 94 3.10 -1.54 14.24
N ILE A 95 3.76 -0.77 13.38
CA ILE A 95 4.22 -1.22 12.07
C ILE A 95 5.35 -2.25 12.20
N ASP A 96 6.21 -2.13 13.20
CA ASP A 96 7.30 -3.08 13.43
C ASP A 96 6.76 -4.45 13.86
N ALA A 97 5.77 -4.46 14.74
CA ALA A 97 5.08 -5.69 15.12
C ALA A 97 4.33 -6.32 13.93
N LEU A 98 3.66 -5.49 13.12
CA LEU A 98 2.99 -5.94 11.89
C LEU A 98 3.98 -6.56 10.89
N TRP A 99 5.12 -5.91 10.67
CA TRP A 99 6.19 -6.42 9.82
C TRP A 99 6.70 -7.77 10.33
N LYS A 100 7.07 -7.84 11.61
CA LYS A 100 7.62 -9.05 12.24
C LYS A 100 6.70 -10.25 12.13
N GLU A 101 5.39 -10.05 12.28
CA GLU A 101 4.40 -11.13 12.12
C GLU A 101 4.33 -11.65 10.67
N ASN A 102 4.53 -10.77 9.69
CA ASN A 102 4.38 -11.08 8.28
C ASN A 102 5.72 -11.33 7.56
N GLU A 103 6.85 -11.11 8.22
CA GLU A 103 8.20 -11.09 7.64
C GLU A 103 8.51 -12.31 6.79
N ARG A 104 8.28 -13.50 7.33
CA ARG A 104 8.60 -14.76 6.62
C ARG A 104 7.89 -14.89 5.28
N LEU A 105 6.61 -14.52 5.23
CA LEU A 105 5.83 -14.61 4.01
C LEU A 105 6.22 -13.50 3.05
N MET A 106 6.42 -12.28 3.55
CA MET A 106 6.86 -11.13 2.75
C MET A 106 8.21 -11.37 2.09
N LEU A 107 9.21 -11.86 2.84
CA LEU A 107 10.52 -12.22 2.28
C LEU A 107 10.43 -13.34 1.23
N GLY A 108 9.51 -14.30 1.42
CA GLY A 108 9.23 -15.33 0.43
C GLY A 108 8.63 -14.76 -0.87
N LEU A 109 7.72 -13.80 -0.77
CA LEU A 109 7.13 -13.11 -1.91
C LEU A 109 8.16 -12.23 -2.64
N GLU A 110 9.00 -11.49 -1.91
CA GLU A 110 10.10 -10.72 -2.48
C GLU A 110 11.04 -11.61 -3.30
N LYS A 111 11.53 -12.69 -2.69
CA LYS A 111 12.42 -13.63 -3.36
C LYS A 111 11.80 -14.16 -4.66
N THR A 112 10.57 -14.65 -4.59
CA THR A 112 9.86 -15.18 -5.77
C THR A 112 9.71 -14.12 -6.87
N SER A 113 9.44 -12.88 -6.48
CA SER A 113 9.29 -11.75 -7.42
C SER A 113 10.63 -11.40 -8.07
N MET A 114 11.71 -11.35 -7.29
CA MET A 114 13.06 -11.07 -7.79
C MET A 114 13.55 -12.18 -8.73
N ASP A 115 13.33 -13.45 -8.39
CA ASP A 115 13.65 -14.59 -9.26
C ASP A 115 12.90 -14.51 -10.60
N ARG A 116 11.63 -14.12 -10.56
CA ARG A 116 10.81 -13.91 -11.76
C ARG A 116 11.32 -12.73 -12.60
N ILE A 117 11.69 -11.61 -11.98
CA ILE A 117 12.27 -10.45 -12.68
C ILE A 117 13.56 -10.87 -13.39
N ARG A 118 14.48 -11.56 -12.71
CA ARG A 118 15.74 -12.03 -13.29
C ARG A 118 15.49 -12.97 -14.47
N THR A 119 14.67 -13.98 -14.28
CA THR A 119 14.32 -14.95 -15.33
C THR A 119 13.70 -14.27 -16.55
N THR A 120 12.79 -13.32 -16.34
CA THR A 120 12.16 -12.55 -17.41
C THR A 120 13.20 -11.72 -18.16
N TYR A 121 14.05 -11.00 -17.43
CA TYR A 121 15.12 -10.20 -18.02
C TYR A 121 16.04 -11.04 -18.89
N ASP A 122 16.58 -12.14 -18.35
CA ASP A 122 17.54 -13.01 -19.05
C ASP A 122 16.91 -13.61 -20.33
N THR A 123 15.65 -14.01 -20.25
CA THR A 123 14.90 -14.54 -21.41
C THR A 123 14.80 -13.53 -22.54
N TYR A 124 14.39 -12.31 -22.26
CA TYR A 124 14.15 -11.30 -23.31
C TYR A 124 15.43 -10.56 -23.74
N LYS A 125 16.40 -10.43 -22.86
CA LYS A 125 17.74 -9.92 -23.23
C LYS A 125 18.40 -10.79 -24.27
N SER A 126 18.28 -12.11 -24.18
CA SER A 126 18.82 -13.05 -25.18
C SER A 126 18.20 -12.86 -26.57
N GLN A 127 17.01 -12.24 -26.64
CA GLN A 127 16.30 -11.90 -27.88
C GLN A 127 16.60 -10.46 -28.37
N GLY A 128 17.53 -9.75 -27.72
CA GLY A 128 17.90 -8.37 -28.06
C GLY A 128 16.88 -7.31 -27.63
N MET A 129 15.97 -7.64 -26.70
CA MET A 129 14.94 -6.70 -26.22
C MET A 129 15.50 -5.78 -25.14
N ALA A 130 15.09 -4.50 -25.18
CA ALA A 130 15.32 -3.55 -24.09
C ALA A 130 14.33 -3.80 -22.94
N PHE A 131 14.78 -3.53 -21.71
CA PHE A 131 13.96 -3.69 -20.53
C PHE A 131 13.67 -2.33 -19.88
N ALA A 132 12.41 -2.08 -19.58
CA ALA A 132 12.00 -0.84 -18.94
C ALA A 132 10.94 -1.09 -17.87
N VAL A 133 11.01 -0.28 -16.80
CA VAL A 133 9.99 -0.22 -15.73
C VAL A 133 9.10 0.99 -15.99
N ALA A 134 7.81 0.74 -16.23
CA ALA A 134 6.81 1.80 -16.27
C ALA A 134 6.51 2.27 -14.84
N PHE A 135 6.88 3.50 -14.53
CA PHE A 135 6.72 4.09 -13.20
C PHE A 135 5.62 5.15 -13.21
N SER A 136 4.53 4.89 -12.53
CA SER A 136 3.37 5.80 -12.46
C SER A 136 3.39 6.74 -11.25
N GLY A 137 4.40 6.63 -10.36
CA GLY A 137 4.44 7.35 -9.09
C GLY A 137 3.52 6.78 -7.99
N GLY A 138 2.77 5.72 -8.29
CA GLY A 138 1.91 5.03 -7.32
C GLY A 138 2.64 3.92 -6.54
N LYS A 139 2.02 3.43 -5.48
CA LYS A 139 2.59 2.42 -4.56
C LYS A 139 3.06 1.14 -5.27
N ASP A 140 2.26 0.63 -6.20
CA ASP A 140 2.56 -0.65 -6.88
C ASP A 140 3.76 -0.52 -7.81
N SER A 141 3.85 0.57 -8.56
CA SER A 141 5.01 0.86 -9.41
C SER A 141 6.27 1.18 -8.61
N LEU A 142 6.13 1.74 -7.40
CA LEU A 142 7.24 1.99 -6.49
C LEU A 142 7.83 0.66 -5.96
N VAL A 143 6.97 -0.27 -5.53
CA VAL A 143 7.40 -1.61 -5.10
C VAL A 143 8.07 -2.36 -6.26
N LEU A 144 7.50 -2.28 -7.48
CA LEU A 144 8.11 -2.90 -8.66
C LEU A 144 9.49 -2.30 -8.95
N LEU A 145 9.63 -0.98 -8.90
CA LEU A 145 10.91 -0.30 -9.13
C LEU A 145 11.96 -0.71 -8.09
N ASP A 146 11.59 -0.80 -6.81
CA ASP A 146 12.47 -1.27 -5.75
C ASP A 146 12.96 -2.70 -6.02
N LEU A 147 12.05 -3.64 -6.30
CA LEU A 147 12.39 -5.03 -6.59
C LEU A 147 13.29 -5.17 -7.82
N VAL A 148 13.02 -4.42 -8.88
CA VAL A 148 13.87 -4.41 -10.09
C VAL A 148 15.24 -3.83 -9.78
N SER A 149 15.33 -2.72 -9.06
CA SER A 149 16.61 -2.08 -8.69
C SER A 149 17.50 -2.94 -7.80
N ARG A 150 16.90 -3.81 -6.98
CA ARG A 150 17.62 -4.80 -6.17
C ARG A 150 18.01 -6.07 -6.95
N THR A 151 17.37 -6.31 -8.09
CA THR A 151 17.58 -7.52 -8.91
C THR A 151 18.50 -7.29 -10.10
N LEU A 152 18.38 -6.14 -10.75
CA LEU A 152 19.11 -5.76 -11.97
C LEU A 152 20.05 -4.59 -11.71
N SER A 153 21.15 -4.54 -12.45
CA SER A 153 22.07 -3.40 -12.41
C SER A 153 21.45 -2.17 -13.11
N PRO A 154 21.85 -0.93 -12.75
CA PRO A 154 21.25 0.30 -13.29
C PRO A 154 21.35 0.44 -14.82
N ASN A 155 22.30 -0.22 -15.46
CA ASN A 155 22.49 -0.24 -16.91
C ASN A 155 21.70 -1.34 -17.63
N GLU A 156 21.03 -2.21 -16.89
CA GLU A 156 20.24 -3.32 -17.46
C GLU A 156 18.80 -2.94 -17.75
N PHE A 157 18.32 -1.82 -17.23
CA PHE A 157 16.97 -1.33 -17.48
C PHE A 157 16.89 0.20 -17.47
N SER A 158 15.77 0.72 -17.91
CA SER A 158 15.43 2.14 -17.80
C SER A 158 14.10 2.30 -17.06
N VAL A 159 13.89 3.45 -16.41
CA VAL A 159 12.61 3.82 -15.83
C VAL A 159 11.88 4.75 -16.79
N VAL A 160 10.62 4.50 -17.06
CA VAL A 160 9.81 5.32 -17.95
C VAL A 160 8.63 5.89 -17.17
N PHE A 161 8.58 7.21 -17.09
CA PHE A 161 7.45 7.96 -16.58
C PHE A 161 6.83 8.78 -17.72
N SER A 162 5.52 8.62 -17.94
CA SER A 162 4.79 9.40 -18.94
C SER A 162 4.18 10.64 -18.28
N ASN A 163 4.79 11.80 -18.49
CA ASN A 163 4.24 13.08 -18.04
C ASN A 163 3.34 13.66 -19.14
N THR A 164 2.04 13.59 -18.93
CA THR A 164 1.03 14.11 -19.88
C THR A 164 0.78 15.63 -19.71
N GLY A 165 1.38 16.25 -18.68
CA GLY A 165 1.13 17.63 -18.29
C GLY A 165 -0.15 17.83 -17.45
N MET A 166 -0.88 16.75 -17.16
CA MET A 166 -2.10 16.76 -16.34
C MET A 166 -1.93 15.97 -15.03
N GLU A 167 -0.69 15.64 -14.66
CA GLU A 167 -0.40 14.86 -13.47
C GLU A 167 -0.65 15.67 -12.19
N LEU A 168 -1.12 14.99 -11.14
CA LEU A 168 -1.24 15.59 -9.82
C LEU A 168 0.15 16.00 -9.29
N SER A 169 0.22 17.09 -8.56
CA SER A 169 1.47 17.57 -7.94
C SER A 169 2.10 16.51 -7.01
N THR A 170 1.28 15.69 -6.37
CA THR A 170 1.73 14.54 -5.54
C THR A 170 2.42 13.47 -6.37
N THR A 171 1.93 13.17 -7.57
CA THR A 171 2.55 12.23 -8.51
C THR A 171 3.92 12.73 -8.95
N ILE A 172 4.00 13.99 -9.38
CA ILE A 172 5.29 14.60 -9.78
C ILE A 172 6.29 14.56 -8.62
N ARG A 173 5.86 14.92 -7.41
CA ARG A 173 6.73 14.84 -6.21
C ARG A 173 7.22 13.41 -5.93
N SER A 174 6.37 12.39 -6.14
CA SER A 174 6.74 10.99 -5.99
C SER A 174 7.83 10.59 -7.00
N VAL A 175 7.72 11.05 -8.25
CA VAL A 175 8.73 10.80 -9.28
C VAL A 175 10.07 11.47 -8.93
N GLU A 176 10.05 12.74 -8.48
CA GLU A 176 11.27 13.45 -8.08
C GLU A 176 11.96 12.75 -6.89
N LYS A 177 11.20 12.35 -5.86
CA LYS A 177 11.73 11.56 -4.75
C LYS A 177 12.32 10.21 -5.19
N ALA A 178 11.71 9.54 -6.17
CA ALA A 178 12.26 8.30 -6.72
C ALA A 178 13.59 8.54 -7.42
N LYS A 179 13.74 9.62 -8.21
CA LYS A 179 15.01 10.00 -8.84
C LYS A 179 16.09 10.30 -7.80
N GLU A 180 15.75 11.00 -6.72
CA GLU A 180 16.67 11.29 -5.62
C GLU A 180 17.12 10.02 -4.90
N HIS A 181 16.21 9.06 -4.71
CA HIS A 181 16.50 7.80 -4.03
C HIS A 181 17.37 6.85 -4.89
N TRP A 182 17.16 6.83 -6.20
CA TRP A 182 17.92 6.01 -7.15
C TRP A 182 18.67 6.87 -8.18
N PRO A 183 19.69 7.64 -7.78
CA PRO A 183 20.37 8.59 -8.67
C PRO A 183 21.15 7.92 -9.82
N SER A 184 21.43 6.63 -9.72
CA SER A 184 22.10 5.85 -10.76
C SER A 184 21.17 5.31 -11.84
N LEU A 185 19.85 5.37 -11.64
CA LEU A 185 18.89 4.89 -12.62
C LEU A 185 18.64 5.93 -13.71
N LYS A 186 18.41 5.43 -14.91
CA LYS A 186 18.03 6.25 -16.06
C LYS A 186 16.49 6.36 -16.09
N PHE A 187 16.01 7.57 -15.78
CA PHE A 187 14.60 7.95 -15.92
C PHE A 187 14.35 8.62 -17.26
#